data_13f1487f086c0bd16a50519e5bffc631
#
_entry.id   13f1487f086c0bd16a50519e5bffc631
#
_cell.length_a   1.000
_cell.length_b   1.000
_cell.length_c   1.000
_cell.angle_alpha   90.00
_cell.angle_beta   90.00
_cell.angle_gamma   90.00
#
_symmetry.space_group_name_H-M   'P 1'
#
loop_
_entity.id
_entity.type
_entity.pdbx_description
1 polymer ?
#
loop_
_entity_poly.entity_id
_entity_poly.type
_entity_poly.pdbx_seq_one_letter_code
_entity_poly.pdbx_strand_id
1 'polypeptide(L)'
;MAAKRFQWAIDRESIGPLSAFDIDLYEFSSAGVCPTIGSIVPGWLLIVPRFEVSCFASLATEVRFDIRSHLDIVREDISIFDGKPWIFEHGARFCGSATGCGVDQAHLHVVPLKFDLIDAAERQAHALKWIEVNSFDPWAEIDSGREYYFVSDSAKSYVAYPDAAISQFFRRVIANKLGCAAEWDYRLFSHERNAAETTRRLRTRSGQRLAA
;
A
#
# COMPACT_ATOMS: atom_id res chain seq x y z
N MET A 1 25.70 -5.72 -1.71
CA MET A 1 24.30 -5.88 -2.11
C MET A 1 23.51 -4.84 -1.33
N ALA A 2 22.73 -3.99 -1.97
CA ALA A 2 21.82 -3.09 -1.24
C ALA A 2 20.79 -3.98 -0.51
N ALA A 3 20.62 -3.76 0.81
CA ALA A 3 19.63 -4.48 1.58
C ALA A 3 18.25 -4.22 0.96
N LYS A 4 17.48 -5.28 0.70
CA LYS A 4 16.11 -5.16 0.20
C LYS A 4 15.31 -4.32 1.21
N ARG A 5 14.62 -3.28 0.78
CA ARG A 5 13.95 -2.31 1.65
C ARG A 5 13.05 -2.94 2.71
N PHE A 6 12.34 -4.03 2.37
CA PHE A 6 11.40 -4.70 3.26
C PHE A 6 11.93 -6.03 3.83
N GLN A 7 13.26 -6.23 3.88
CA GLN A 7 13.84 -7.46 4.44
C GLN A 7 13.38 -7.71 5.88
N TRP A 8 13.21 -6.66 6.67
CA TRP A 8 12.69 -6.72 8.04
C TRP A 8 11.28 -7.32 8.16
N ALA A 9 10.45 -7.17 7.14
CA ALA A 9 9.10 -7.74 7.12
C ALA A 9 9.13 -9.24 6.83
N ILE A 10 10.12 -9.72 6.05
CA ILE A 10 10.27 -11.12 5.65
C ILE A 10 11.02 -11.88 6.76
N ASP A 11 12.12 -11.33 7.23
CA ASP A 11 12.99 -11.90 8.26
C ASP A 11 12.95 -11.02 9.52
N ARG A 12 12.18 -11.47 10.52
CA ARG A 12 12.02 -10.75 11.80
C ARG A 12 13.31 -10.69 12.65
N GLU A 13 14.26 -11.58 12.39
CA GLU A 13 15.55 -11.61 13.06
C GLU A 13 16.57 -10.70 12.37
N SER A 14 16.28 -10.26 11.14
CA SER A 14 17.14 -9.32 10.46
C SER A 14 17.15 -7.99 11.21
N ILE A 15 18.32 -7.41 11.29
CA ILE A 15 18.58 -6.13 11.94
C ILE A 15 17.54 -5.10 11.47
N GLY A 16 16.84 -4.56 12.43
CA GLY A 16 15.67 -3.71 12.37
C GLY A 16 15.58 -2.65 11.27
N PRO A 17 14.53 -1.86 11.24
CA PRO A 17 14.18 -1.02 10.11
C PRO A 17 15.36 -0.15 9.68
N LEU A 18 15.65 -0.16 8.39
CA LEU A 18 16.72 0.64 7.78
C LEU A 18 16.48 2.15 7.93
N SER A 19 15.27 2.54 8.35
CA SER A 19 14.89 3.92 8.63
C SER A 19 13.86 3.99 9.75
N ALA A 20 13.74 5.15 10.40
CA ALA A 20 12.73 5.43 11.44
C ALA A 20 11.27 5.32 10.95
N PHE A 21 11.05 5.14 9.65
CA PHE A 21 9.73 5.10 9.01
C PHE A 21 9.26 3.67 8.69
N ASP A 22 10.18 2.76 8.37
CA ASP A 22 9.86 1.35 8.09
C ASP A 22 9.78 0.55 9.42
N ILE A 23 8.99 1.02 10.37
CA ILE A 23 8.79 0.42 11.69
C ILE A 23 7.51 -0.40 11.66
N ASP A 24 7.58 -1.69 12.01
CA ASP A 24 6.38 -2.50 12.18
C ASP A 24 5.53 -1.94 13.34
N LEU A 25 4.31 -1.56 13.03
CA LEU A 25 3.36 -0.99 14.00
C LEU A 25 2.42 -2.03 14.58
N TYR A 26 2.42 -3.26 14.03
CA TYR A 26 1.50 -4.33 14.39
C TYR A 26 2.24 -5.67 14.48
N GLU A 27 1.82 -6.54 15.38
CA GLU A 27 2.41 -7.87 15.57
C GLU A 27 1.67 -8.95 14.76
N PHE A 28 1.40 -8.68 13.47
CA PHE A 28 0.73 -9.64 12.61
C PHE A 28 1.67 -10.78 12.16
N SER A 29 1.12 -11.99 12.03
CA SER A 29 1.87 -13.20 11.65
C SER A 29 2.26 -13.22 10.18
N SER A 30 1.36 -12.78 9.29
CA SER A 30 1.49 -12.88 7.82
C SER A 30 1.99 -11.62 7.14
N ALA A 31 1.97 -10.48 7.83
CA ALA A 31 2.38 -9.20 7.27
C ALA A 31 3.01 -8.27 8.31
N GLY A 32 3.93 -7.42 7.86
CA GLY A 32 4.36 -6.23 8.58
C GLY A 32 3.54 -5.01 8.13
N VAL A 33 3.28 -4.07 9.03
CA VAL A 33 2.56 -2.83 8.72
C VAL A 33 3.38 -1.63 9.18
N CYS A 34 3.74 -0.76 8.25
CA CYS A 34 4.59 0.38 8.55
C CYS A 34 4.09 1.68 7.92
N PRO A 35 4.38 2.84 8.53
CA PRO A 35 4.29 4.11 7.83
C PRO A 35 5.39 4.15 6.76
N THR A 36 5.14 4.80 5.63
CA THR A 36 6.14 4.84 4.56
C THR A 36 6.68 6.24 4.32
N ILE A 37 7.95 6.28 3.94
CA ILE A 37 8.53 7.50 3.38
C ILE A 37 7.78 7.89 2.09
N GLY A 38 7.60 9.19 1.87
CA GLY A 38 6.83 9.71 0.77
C GLY A 38 5.31 9.71 1.02
N SER A 39 4.86 9.65 2.27
CA SER A 39 3.45 9.76 2.66
C SER A 39 2.94 11.18 2.42
N ILE A 40 2.35 11.45 1.25
CA ILE A 40 1.82 12.77 0.88
C ILE A 40 0.77 13.25 1.91
N VAL A 41 0.05 12.32 2.52
CA VAL A 41 -0.91 12.59 3.61
C VAL A 41 -0.57 11.77 4.85
N PRO A 42 -0.88 12.26 6.08
CA PRO A 42 -0.83 11.45 7.28
C PRO A 42 -1.79 10.25 7.21
N GLY A 43 -1.45 9.15 7.88
CA GLY A 43 -2.26 7.93 7.86
C GLY A 43 -1.93 6.98 6.73
N TRP A 44 -0.95 7.29 5.87
CA TRP A 44 -0.53 6.41 4.77
C TRP A 44 0.37 5.29 5.28
N LEU A 45 -0.13 4.06 5.20
CA LEU A 45 0.55 2.84 5.63
C LEU A 45 0.86 1.92 4.44
N LEU A 46 1.83 1.05 4.65
CA LEU A 46 2.09 -0.12 3.82
C LEU A 46 1.78 -1.39 4.60
N ILE A 47 1.17 -2.36 3.94
CA ILE A 47 1.05 -3.74 4.41
C ILE A 47 1.97 -4.58 3.53
N VAL A 48 2.98 -5.18 4.13
CA VAL A 48 4.04 -5.94 3.46
C VAL A 48 3.95 -7.40 3.86
N PRO A 49 3.63 -8.33 2.94
CA PRO A 49 3.61 -9.75 3.25
C PRO A 49 4.97 -10.23 3.78
N ARG A 50 4.94 -11.17 4.74
CA ARG A 50 6.15 -11.83 5.26
C ARG A 50 6.65 -12.97 4.35
N PHE A 51 6.29 -12.93 3.09
CA PHE A 51 6.63 -13.89 2.05
C PHE A 51 7.28 -13.15 0.88
N GLU A 52 8.32 -13.73 0.29
CA GLU A 52 8.96 -13.14 -0.90
C GLU A 52 8.05 -13.33 -2.13
N VAL A 53 7.29 -12.29 -2.47
CA VAL A 53 6.42 -12.24 -3.63
C VAL A 53 6.48 -10.86 -4.27
N SER A 54 6.29 -10.78 -5.59
CA SER A 54 6.29 -9.52 -6.33
C SER A 54 4.92 -8.81 -6.36
N CYS A 55 3.83 -9.56 -6.12
CA CYS A 55 2.48 -9.03 -6.07
C CYS A 55 1.56 -9.88 -5.18
N PHE A 56 0.47 -9.30 -4.68
CA PHE A 56 -0.51 -9.96 -3.82
C PHE A 56 -1.26 -11.09 -4.53
N ALA A 57 -1.48 -10.99 -5.85
CA ALA A 57 -2.11 -12.05 -6.64
C ALA A 57 -1.28 -13.36 -6.66
N SER A 58 0.01 -13.31 -6.33
CA SER A 58 0.88 -14.50 -6.22
C SER A 58 0.87 -15.15 -4.84
N LEU A 59 0.20 -14.57 -3.85
CA LEU A 59 0.10 -15.15 -2.51
C LEU A 59 -0.87 -16.34 -2.49
N ALA A 60 -0.60 -17.32 -1.62
CA ALA A 60 -1.54 -18.39 -1.33
C ALA A 60 -2.85 -17.84 -0.75
N THR A 61 -3.97 -18.52 -1.01
CA THR A 61 -5.31 -18.08 -0.62
C THR A 61 -5.42 -17.85 0.89
N GLU A 62 -4.86 -18.75 1.69
CA GLU A 62 -4.89 -18.68 3.16
C GLU A 62 -4.17 -17.44 3.67
N VAL A 63 -3.03 -17.08 3.04
CA VAL A 63 -2.26 -15.89 3.38
C VAL A 63 -3.04 -14.61 3.02
N ARG A 64 -3.72 -14.59 1.86
CA ARG A 64 -4.56 -13.47 1.47
C ARG A 64 -5.70 -13.23 2.46
N PHE A 65 -6.37 -14.30 2.93
CA PHE A 65 -7.44 -14.18 3.92
C PHE A 65 -6.94 -13.69 5.28
N ASP A 66 -5.78 -14.17 5.72
CA ASP A 66 -5.18 -13.69 6.97
C ASP A 66 -4.82 -12.19 6.86
N ILE A 67 -4.16 -11.77 5.78
CA ILE A 67 -3.83 -10.35 5.55
C ILE A 67 -5.11 -9.50 5.43
N ARG A 68 -6.19 -10.04 4.86
CA ARG A 68 -7.46 -9.33 4.79
C ARG A 68 -8.03 -9.01 6.18
N SER A 69 -7.97 -9.96 7.11
CA SER A 69 -8.41 -9.70 8.49
C SER A 69 -7.59 -8.61 9.16
N HIS A 70 -6.29 -8.58 8.91
CA HIS A 70 -5.40 -7.51 9.36
C HIS A 70 -5.74 -6.16 8.71
N LEU A 71 -6.10 -6.18 7.44
CA LEU A 71 -6.50 -4.99 6.69
C LEU A 71 -7.72 -4.29 7.29
N ASP A 72 -8.69 -5.05 7.79
CA ASP A 72 -9.88 -4.50 8.44
C ASP A 72 -9.52 -3.78 9.75
N ILE A 73 -8.56 -4.31 10.52
CA ILE A 73 -8.02 -3.66 11.72
C ILE A 73 -7.30 -2.36 11.34
N VAL A 74 -6.46 -2.40 10.30
CA VAL A 74 -5.72 -1.22 9.83
C VAL A 74 -6.66 -0.14 9.32
N ARG A 75 -7.70 -0.51 8.57
CA ARG A 75 -8.74 0.43 8.10
C ARG A 75 -9.44 1.14 9.26
N GLU A 76 -9.82 0.38 10.29
CA GLU A 76 -10.42 0.96 11.49
C GLU A 76 -9.46 1.93 12.18
N ASP A 77 -8.19 1.56 12.30
CA ASP A 77 -7.19 2.40 12.97
C ASP A 77 -6.88 3.68 12.23
N ILE A 78 -6.79 3.64 10.89
CA ILE A 78 -6.55 4.86 10.11
C ILE A 78 -7.78 5.77 9.98
N SER A 79 -8.96 5.34 10.44
CA SER A 79 -10.17 6.17 10.48
C SER A 79 -10.04 7.41 11.37
N ILE A 80 -9.00 7.47 12.24
CA ILE A 80 -8.67 8.69 13.01
C ILE A 80 -8.07 9.79 12.14
N PHE A 81 -7.64 9.46 10.93
CA PHE A 81 -7.18 10.43 9.94
C PHE A 81 -8.36 10.87 9.07
N ASP A 82 -8.25 12.07 8.53
CA ASP A 82 -9.32 12.67 7.76
C ASP A 82 -9.39 12.07 6.34
N GLY A 83 -10.49 11.39 6.02
CA GLY A 83 -10.72 10.76 4.74
C GLY A 83 -11.19 9.30 4.85
N LYS A 84 -11.60 8.74 3.71
CA LYS A 84 -11.98 7.33 3.56
C LYS A 84 -10.73 6.49 3.31
N PRO A 85 -10.58 5.31 3.94
CA PRO A 85 -9.49 4.40 3.64
C PRO A 85 -9.57 3.86 2.22
N TRP A 86 -8.57 4.13 1.41
CA TRP A 86 -8.35 3.54 0.10
C TRP A 86 -7.18 2.57 0.15
N ILE A 87 -7.28 1.50 -0.61
CA ILE A 87 -6.25 0.49 -0.76
C ILE A 87 -5.82 0.45 -2.20
N PHE A 88 -4.54 0.36 -2.46
CA PHE A 88 -4.06 0.12 -3.82
C PHE A 88 -2.74 -0.65 -3.84
N GLU A 89 -2.47 -1.26 -4.97
CA GLU A 89 -1.24 -1.98 -5.27
C GLU A 89 -0.77 -1.67 -6.69
N HIS A 90 0.53 -1.64 -6.84
CA HIS A 90 1.20 -1.72 -8.13
C HIS A 90 1.75 -3.16 -8.26
N GLY A 91 0.96 -4.07 -8.81
CA GLY A 91 1.32 -5.48 -8.91
C GLY A 91 2.40 -5.70 -9.97
N ALA A 92 3.59 -6.07 -9.52
CA ALA A 92 4.72 -6.35 -10.39
C ALA A 92 4.69 -7.80 -10.86
N ARG A 93 4.89 -8.02 -12.16
CA ARG A 93 5.00 -9.37 -12.72
C ARG A 93 6.30 -10.06 -12.31
N PHE A 94 7.41 -9.31 -12.21
CA PHE A 94 8.75 -9.81 -11.88
C PHE A 94 9.58 -8.73 -11.20
N CYS A 95 10.66 -9.15 -10.56
CA CYS A 95 11.62 -8.23 -9.93
C CYS A 95 12.24 -7.28 -10.95
N GLY A 96 12.34 -5.98 -10.61
CA GLY A 96 12.86 -4.94 -11.49
C GLY A 96 11.83 -4.37 -12.48
N SER A 97 10.55 -4.76 -12.39
CA SER A 97 9.51 -4.19 -13.24
C SER A 97 9.26 -2.71 -12.90
N ALA A 98 8.85 -1.93 -13.91
CA ALA A 98 8.51 -0.51 -13.73
C ALA A 98 7.32 -0.32 -12.79
N THR A 99 6.36 -1.27 -12.78
CA THR A 99 5.18 -1.26 -11.91
C THR A 99 5.58 -1.41 -10.44
N GLY A 100 6.57 -2.22 -10.11
CA GLY A 100 7.09 -2.40 -8.75
C GLY A 100 7.77 -1.17 -8.15
N CYS A 101 7.89 -0.07 -8.90
CA CYS A 101 8.42 1.21 -8.41
C CYS A 101 9.84 1.13 -7.83
N GLY A 102 10.63 0.11 -8.24
CA GLY A 102 11.99 -0.16 -7.73
C GLY A 102 12.02 -0.88 -6.38
N VAL A 103 10.91 -1.46 -5.96
CA VAL A 103 10.78 -2.31 -4.77
C VAL A 103 10.31 -3.69 -5.22
N ASP A 104 11.16 -4.70 -5.05
CA ASP A 104 10.91 -6.07 -5.52
C ASP A 104 10.10 -6.91 -4.53
N GLN A 105 9.36 -6.29 -3.64
CA GLN A 105 8.50 -6.93 -2.65
C GLN A 105 7.08 -6.37 -2.75
N ALA A 106 6.09 -7.26 -2.81
CA ALA A 106 4.69 -6.88 -2.80
C ALA A 106 4.34 -6.03 -1.58
N HIS A 107 3.55 -5.00 -1.78
CA HIS A 107 3.03 -4.18 -0.68
C HIS A 107 1.73 -3.50 -1.07
N LEU A 108 0.75 -3.55 -0.17
CA LEU A 108 -0.47 -2.76 -0.27
C LEU A 108 -0.25 -1.38 0.35
N HIS A 109 -0.72 -0.37 -0.33
CA HIS A 109 -0.87 0.95 0.26
C HIS A 109 -2.27 1.07 0.88
N VAL A 110 -2.33 1.59 2.10
CA VAL A 110 -3.59 1.96 2.77
C VAL A 110 -3.51 3.44 3.09
N VAL A 111 -4.42 4.24 2.54
CA VAL A 111 -4.33 5.70 2.61
C VAL A 111 -5.69 6.34 2.83
N PRO A 112 -5.84 7.27 3.80
CA PRO A 112 -7.07 8.05 3.98
C PRO A 112 -7.14 9.19 2.97
N LEU A 113 -8.19 9.22 2.13
CA LEU A 113 -8.38 10.26 1.12
C LEU A 113 -9.79 10.84 1.19
N LYS A 114 -9.91 12.15 0.96
CA LYS A 114 -11.19 12.89 0.91
C LYS A 114 -11.86 12.86 -0.46
N PHE A 115 -11.31 12.13 -1.41
CA PHE A 115 -11.82 12.04 -2.77
C PHE A 115 -11.85 10.58 -3.21
N ASP A 116 -12.61 10.31 -4.27
CA ASP A 116 -12.67 9.00 -4.90
C ASP A 116 -11.40 8.75 -5.70
N LEU A 117 -10.63 7.71 -5.30
CA LEU A 117 -9.34 7.39 -5.91
C LEU A 117 -9.53 6.74 -7.29
N ILE A 118 -10.58 5.93 -7.49
CA ILE A 118 -10.83 5.32 -8.80
C ILE A 118 -11.26 6.39 -9.82
N ASP A 119 -12.18 7.28 -9.45
CA ASP A 119 -12.59 8.40 -10.30
C ASP A 119 -11.39 9.30 -10.67
N ALA A 120 -10.50 9.56 -9.72
CA ALA A 120 -9.28 10.33 -9.98
C ALA A 120 -8.29 9.60 -10.91
N ALA A 121 -8.17 8.27 -10.77
CA ALA A 121 -7.30 7.43 -11.61
C ALA A 121 -7.83 7.34 -13.05
N GLU A 122 -9.13 7.17 -13.22
CA GLU A 122 -9.80 7.17 -14.54
C GLU A 122 -9.59 8.48 -15.29
N ARG A 123 -9.73 9.61 -14.61
CA ARG A 123 -9.51 10.95 -15.20
C ARG A 123 -8.05 11.18 -15.57
N GLN A 124 -7.10 10.60 -14.85
CA GLN A 124 -5.69 10.77 -15.16
C GLN A 124 -5.20 9.87 -16.29
N ALA A 125 -5.83 8.70 -16.48
CA ALA A 125 -5.42 7.70 -17.45
C ALA A 125 -6.63 7.07 -18.15
N HIS A 126 -7.29 7.83 -19.02
CA HIS A 126 -8.50 7.41 -19.74
C HIS A 126 -8.30 6.15 -20.61
N ALA A 127 -7.07 5.81 -20.97
CA ALA A 127 -6.76 4.59 -21.73
C ALA A 127 -6.80 3.33 -20.86
N LEU A 128 -6.69 3.44 -19.53
CA LEU A 128 -6.79 2.30 -18.63
C LEU A 128 -8.24 1.85 -18.51
N LYS A 129 -8.46 0.56 -18.77
CA LYS A 129 -9.77 -0.07 -18.57
C LYS A 129 -9.80 -0.71 -17.20
N TRP A 130 -10.63 -0.16 -16.32
CA TRP A 130 -10.87 -0.71 -14.99
C TRP A 130 -11.94 -1.79 -15.03
N ILE A 131 -11.62 -2.94 -14.44
CA ILE A 131 -12.48 -4.12 -14.37
C ILE A 131 -12.83 -4.28 -12.88
N GLU A 132 -14.13 -4.31 -12.57
CA GLU A 132 -14.59 -4.62 -11.21
C GLU A 132 -14.33 -6.09 -10.92
N VAL A 133 -13.75 -6.38 -9.77
CA VAL A 133 -13.43 -7.73 -9.30
C VAL A 133 -14.09 -7.99 -7.96
N ASN A 134 -14.17 -9.26 -7.56
CA ASN A 134 -14.77 -9.66 -6.30
C ASN A 134 -14.13 -8.96 -5.11
N SER A 135 -14.92 -8.30 -4.27
CA SER A 135 -14.41 -7.55 -3.12
C SER A 135 -13.98 -8.45 -1.96
N PHE A 136 -14.38 -9.74 -1.95
CA PHE A 136 -14.01 -10.66 -0.87
C PHE A 136 -12.59 -11.22 -1.04
N ASP A 137 -12.20 -11.68 -2.22
CA ASP A 137 -10.83 -12.07 -2.58
C ASP A 137 -10.51 -11.54 -3.99
N PRO A 138 -10.23 -10.22 -4.12
CA PRO A 138 -10.03 -9.62 -5.43
C PRO A 138 -8.82 -10.19 -6.17
N TRP A 139 -7.80 -10.61 -5.43
CA TRP A 139 -6.57 -11.13 -6.02
C TRP A 139 -6.72 -12.53 -6.63
N ALA A 140 -7.79 -13.28 -6.28
CA ALA A 140 -8.10 -14.55 -6.95
C ALA A 140 -8.50 -14.38 -8.42
N GLU A 141 -9.02 -13.21 -8.80
CA GLU A 141 -9.45 -12.88 -10.17
C GLU A 141 -8.38 -12.12 -10.96
N ILE A 142 -7.25 -11.78 -10.34
CA ILE A 142 -6.17 -11.02 -10.97
C ILE A 142 -5.14 -11.96 -11.59
N ASP A 143 -4.83 -11.75 -12.87
CA ASP A 143 -3.76 -12.45 -13.58
C ASP A 143 -2.39 -11.98 -13.07
N SER A 144 -1.75 -12.77 -12.20
CA SER A 144 -0.41 -12.51 -11.67
C SER A 144 0.71 -12.63 -12.73
N GLY A 145 0.40 -13.17 -13.90
CA GLY A 145 1.30 -13.22 -15.06
C GLY A 145 1.42 -11.88 -15.80
N ARG A 146 0.67 -10.88 -15.41
CA ARG A 146 0.66 -9.53 -15.97
C ARG A 146 0.95 -8.49 -14.92
N GLU A 147 1.48 -7.35 -15.35
CA GLU A 147 1.53 -6.15 -14.50
C GLU A 147 0.13 -5.57 -14.35
N TYR A 148 -0.23 -5.13 -13.14
CA TYR A 148 -1.55 -4.58 -12.88
C TYR A 148 -1.54 -3.41 -11.89
N TYR A 149 -2.59 -2.60 -11.94
CA TYR A 149 -2.96 -1.66 -10.91
C TYR A 149 -4.22 -2.15 -10.22
N PHE A 150 -4.17 -2.28 -8.92
CA PHE A 150 -5.32 -2.64 -8.10
C PHE A 150 -5.72 -1.45 -7.23
N VAL A 151 -7.03 -1.20 -7.10
CA VAL A 151 -7.57 -0.19 -6.20
C VAL A 151 -8.87 -0.67 -5.59
N SER A 152 -9.05 -0.41 -4.30
CA SER A 152 -10.25 -0.79 -3.56
C SER A 152 -10.61 0.24 -2.50
N ASP A 153 -11.88 0.37 -2.26
CA ASP A 153 -12.43 0.94 -1.03
C ASP A 153 -13.03 -0.17 -0.14
N SER A 154 -13.93 0.16 0.79
CA SER A 154 -14.60 -0.85 1.62
C SER A 154 -15.68 -1.65 0.90
N ALA A 155 -16.16 -1.19 -0.28
CA ALA A 155 -17.30 -1.76 -0.97
C ALA A 155 -16.94 -2.40 -2.31
N LYS A 156 -16.01 -1.80 -3.07
CA LYS A 156 -15.68 -2.19 -4.43
C LYS A 156 -14.19 -2.32 -4.64
N SER A 157 -13.83 -3.23 -5.54
CA SER A 157 -12.44 -3.48 -5.94
C SER A 157 -12.32 -3.48 -7.47
N TYR A 158 -11.26 -2.89 -7.98
CA TYR A 158 -11.01 -2.76 -9.41
C TYR A 158 -9.57 -3.12 -9.74
N VAL A 159 -9.38 -3.69 -10.90
CA VAL A 159 -8.06 -3.96 -11.50
C VAL A 159 -7.98 -3.35 -12.90
N ALA A 160 -6.80 -2.86 -13.25
CA ALA A 160 -6.48 -2.47 -14.62
C ALA A 160 -5.10 -3.03 -15.02
N TYR A 161 -4.97 -3.42 -16.27
CA TYR A 161 -3.74 -3.96 -16.84
C TYR A 161 -3.17 -2.94 -17.83
N PRO A 162 -2.11 -2.20 -17.45
CA PRO A 162 -1.53 -1.18 -18.33
C PRO A 162 -0.74 -1.82 -19.47
N ASP A 163 -0.88 -1.28 -20.69
CA ASP A 163 -0.01 -1.66 -21.82
C ASP A 163 1.42 -1.19 -21.61
N ALA A 164 1.59 -0.04 -20.95
CA ALA A 164 2.87 0.49 -20.51
C ALA A 164 2.78 0.93 -19.05
N ALA A 165 3.59 0.33 -18.19
CA ALA A 165 3.58 0.62 -16.77
C ALA A 165 4.05 2.05 -16.48
N ILE A 166 3.31 2.76 -15.65
CA ILE A 166 3.65 4.07 -15.12
C ILE A 166 4.13 3.90 -13.69
N SER A 167 5.41 4.15 -13.46
CA SER A 167 5.98 4.06 -12.12
C SER A 167 5.27 5.01 -11.16
N GLN A 168 4.92 4.48 -9.97
CA GLN A 168 4.24 5.21 -8.90
C GLN A 168 2.90 5.83 -9.36
N PHE A 169 2.13 5.14 -10.19
CA PHE A 169 0.91 5.64 -10.81
C PHE A 169 -0.04 6.29 -9.80
N PHE A 170 -0.46 5.57 -8.75
CA PHE A 170 -1.40 6.12 -7.77
C PHE A 170 -0.82 7.28 -6.96
N ARG A 171 0.50 7.32 -6.73
CA ARG A 171 1.13 8.48 -6.09
C ARG A 171 1.01 9.72 -6.96
N ARG A 172 1.15 9.59 -8.27
CA ARG A 172 0.93 10.69 -9.23
C ARG A 172 -0.52 11.15 -9.23
N VAL A 173 -1.49 10.22 -9.21
CA VAL A 173 -2.92 10.53 -9.10
C VAL A 173 -3.20 11.33 -7.83
N ILE A 174 -2.71 10.85 -6.68
CA ILE A 174 -2.92 11.49 -5.37
C ILE A 174 -2.26 12.86 -5.32
N ALA A 175 -1.01 12.99 -5.75
CA ALA A 175 -0.29 14.26 -5.77
C ALA A 175 -1.00 15.31 -6.65
N ASN A 176 -1.45 14.92 -7.85
CA ASN A 176 -2.22 15.79 -8.74
C ASN A 176 -3.52 16.26 -8.08
N LYS A 177 -4.27 15.34 -7.47
CA LYS A 177 -5.55 15.65 -6.82
C LYS A 177 -5.40 16.56 -5.62
N LEU A 178 -4.28 16.47 -4.91
CA LEU A 178 -3.96 17.30 -3.75
C LEU A 178 -3.27 18.63 -4.11
N GLY A 179 -3.03 18.92 -5.39
CA GLY A 179 -2.39 20.16 -5.85
C GLY A 179 -0.87 20.22 -5.64
N CYS A 180 -0.22 19.08 -5.35
CA CYS A 180 1.23 18.96 -5.20
C CYS A 180 1.83 18.01 -6.27
N ALA A 181 1.46 18.20 -7.52
CA ALA A 181 1.76 17.31 -8.65
C ALA A 181 3.25 16.94 -8.82
N ALA A 182 4.17 17.80 -8.38
CA ALA A 182 5.61 17.55 -8.44
C ALA A 182 6.10 16.56 -7.35
N GLU A 183 5.31 16.33 -6.28
CA GLU A 183 5.75 15.64 -5.05
C GLU A 183 5.43 14.14 -5.01
N TRP A 184 5.12 13.55 -6.15
CA TRP A 184 4.77 12.13 -6.25
C TRP A 184 5.94 11.17 -5.99
N ASP A 185 7.18 11.56 -6.34
CA ASP A 185 8.34 10.68 -6.22
C ASP A 185 8.85 10.65 -4.78
N TYR A 186 8.59 9.53 -4.08
CA TYR A 186 9.01 9.34 -2.69
C TYR A 186 10.52 9.41 -2.48
N ARG A 187 11.32 9.23 -3.53
CA ARG A 187 12.79 9.30 -3.47
C ARG A 187 13.28 10.75 -3.38
N LEU A 188 12.49 11.68 -3.91
CA LEU A 188 12.78 13.12 -3.89
C LEU A 188 12.02 13.84 -2.77
N PHE A 189 10.80 13.38 -2.46
CA PHE A 189 9.89 14.00 -1.49
C PHE A 189 9.54 12.98 -0.39
N SER A 190 10.30 13.02 0.70
CA SER A 190 10.19 12.03 1.78
C SER A 190 8.92 12.16 2.61
N HIS A 191 8.36 13.37 2.74
CA HIS A 191 7.20 13.68 3.59
C HIS A 191 7.29 13.07 5.01
N GLU A 192 8.47 13.12 5.60
CA GLU A 192 8.80 12.49 6.90
C GLU A 192 7.88 12.92 8.04
N ARG A 193 7.43 14.17 8.01
CA ARG A 193 6.51 14.69 9.03
C ARG A 193 5.18 13.93 9.04
N ASN A 194 4.66 13.58 7.88
CA ASN A 194 3.40 12.83 7.75
C ASN A 194 3.57 11.38 8.26
N ALA A 195 4.70 10.74 7.95
CA ALA A 195 5.02 9.40 8.45
C ALA A 195 5.19 9.40 9.98
N ALA A 196 5.91 10.38 10.53
CA ALA A 196 6.09 10.53 11.98
C ALA A 196 4.75 10.80 12.71
N GLU A 197 3.90 11.66 12.15
CA GLU A 197 2.56 11.93 12.67
C GLU A 197 1.69 10.67 12.65
N THR A 198 1.76 9.87 11.58
CA THR A 198 1.08 8.58 11.47
C THR A 198 1.47 7.64 12.59
N THR A 199 2.79 7.45 12.79
CA THR A 199 3.33 6.61 13.88
C THR A 199 2.87 7.08 15.25
N ARG A 200 2.99 8.38 15.51
CA ARG A 200 2.63 8.97 16.81
C ARG A 200 1.15 8.72 17.14
N ARG A 201 0.24 9.01 16.20
CA ARG A 201 -1.21 8.86 16.44
C ARG A 201 -1.64 7.41 16.59
N LEU A 202 -1.10 6.50 15.80
CA LEU A 202 -1.44 5.07 15.88
C LEU A 202 -0.93 4.44 17.17
N ARG A 203 0.28 4.77 17.61
CA ARG A 203 0.79 4.30 18.91
C ARG A 203 -0.05 4.79 20.10
N THR A 204 -0.53 6.01 20.06
CA THR A 204 -1.45 6.53 21.08
C THR A 204 -2.75 5.74 21.11
N ARG A 205 -3.34 5.41 19.94
CA ARG A 205 -4.55 4.61 19.83
C ARG A 205 -4.36 3.17 20.33
N SER A 206 -3.24 2.52 19.99
CA SER A 206 -2.90 1.18 20.46
C SER A 206 -2.74 1.14 21.98
N GLY A 207 -2.08 2.14 22.57
CA GLY A 207 -1.96 2.27 24.03
C GLY A 207 -3.32 2.43 24.72
N GLN A 208 -4.26 3.15 24.12
CA GLN A 208 -5.64 3.28 24.64
C GLN A 208 -6.44 1.98 24.57
N ARG A 209 -6.24 1.14 23.55
CA ARG A 209 -6.90 -0.19 23.43
C ARG A 209 -6.39 -1.18 24.49
N LEU A 210 -5.11 -1.12 24.86
CA LEU A 210 -4.54 -2.01 25.87
C LEU A 210 -4.92 -1.59 27.32
N ALA A 211 -5.40 -0.35 27.50
CA ALA A 211 -5.79 0.21 28.79
C ALA A 211 -7.31 0.12 29.05
N ALA A 212 -8.11 -0.30 28.06
CA ALA A 212 -9.57 -0.44 28.12
C ALA A 212 -9.98 -1.90 28.27
#